data_35fad3274600d2ba82cc221112db83ca
#
_entry.id   35fad3274600d2ba82cc221112db83ca
#
_cell.length_a   1.000
_cell.length_b   1.000
_cell.length_c   1.000
_cell.angle_alpha   90.00
_cell.angle_beta   90.00
_cell.angle_gamma   90.00
#
_symmetry.space_group_name_H-M   'P 1'
#
loop_
_entity.id
_entity.type
_entity.pdbx_description
1 polymer ?
#
loop_
_entity_poly.entity_id
_entity_poly.type
_entity_poly.pdbx_seq_one_letter_code
_entity_poly.pdbx_strand_id
1 'polypeptide(L)'
;MTLQRRAWLRAAVGVAAAATLAACGPQSADRGSQAEAAPAAAPITVQHQLGTTVIAQCPQRVAALEMNEVDFLDQLGIPVAGMVKDYVPHFLSKYRSDAAVQDLGAIVQPNLERVHALRPDLILITPLQANHYQELTEIAPTLHFDVDFKNSQRRHIDVVKAHLLTLGRIFDKDALAREKVAALEAQIQQAKSVTAGRPEKALIVLHNNGAFSAFGVQSRYGFVFSDLGVQPASSAVEASLHGQPISSEFIQQANPDILYVVDRTAVMERRPVMNADSLANPLLRQTNAWKNGRVVFVDADAWYTTGASPTALRLLIDDVIKGYQG
;
A
#
# COMPACT_ATOMS: atom_id res chain seq x y z
N MET A 1 23.74 24.38 -58.93
CA MET A 1 23.06 25.35 -59.84
C MET A 1 22.25 26.23 -58.96
N THR A 2 22.81 27.36 -58.60
CA THR A 2 22.50 28.76 -58.96
C THR A 2 21.30 29.29 -58.21
N LEU A 3 21.51 30.15 -57.13
CA LEU A 3 21.67 31.62 -57.16
C LEU A 3 20.37 32.35 -57.54
N GLN A 4 19.82 33.24 -56.72
CA GLN A 4 20.12 34.68 -56.57
C GLN A 4 19.05 35.30 -55.62
N ARG A 5 19.38 35.97 -54.53
CA ARG A 5 19.71 37.41 -54.33
C ARG A 5 18.76 38.46 -54.96
N ARG A 6 18.22 39.35 -54.13
CA ARG A 6 18.18 40.85 -54.17
C ARG A 6 17.14 41.33 -53.18
N ALA A 7 17.34 42.09 -52.09
CA ALA A 7 17.94 43.38 -51.81
C ALA A 7 17.31 44.58 -52.55
N TRP A 8 16.81 45.58 -51.80
CA TRP A 8 16.83 47.05 -51.96
C TRP A 8 15.82 47.63 -50.95
N LEU A 9 16.15 48.39 -49.94
CA LEU A 9 16.74 49.69 -49.75
C LEU A 9 15.75 50.89 -49.81
N ARG A 10 15.72 51.62 -48.66
CA ARG A 10 15.60 53.07 -48.43
C ARG A 10 14.26 53.79 -48.67
N ALA A 11 13.78 54.57 -47.70
CA ALA A 11 14.17 56.00 -47.57
C ALA A 11 13.56 56.58 -46.28
N ALA A 12 14.35 57.46 -45.66
CA ALA A 12 14.09 58.34 -44.53
C ALA A 12 13.49 59.68 -45.01
N VAL A 13 12.94 60.47 -44.09
CA VAL A 13 12.80 61.89 -43.94
C VAL A 13 11.69 62.10 -42.88
N GLY A 14 11.74 62.80 -41.76
CA GLY A 14 12.58 63.82 -41.26
C GLY A 14 11.73 64.98 -40.66
N VAL A 15 12.09 65.50 -39.47
CA VAL A 15 11.82 66.88 -38.98
C VAL A 15 10.41 67.13 -38.39
N ALA A 16 10.15 67.74 -37.24
CA ALA A 16 10.88 68.59 -36.32
C ALA A 16 10.09 68.76 -35.00
N ALA A 17 10.79 69.10 -33.98
CA ALA A 17 10.58 69.60 -32.68
C ALA A 17 9.34 70.47 -32.35
N ALA A 18 8.82 70.29 -31.13
CA ALA A 18 8.42 71.35 -30.24
C ALA A 18 8.49 70.90 -28.77
N ALA A 19 9.35 71.57 -28.04
CA ALA A 19 9.51 71.35 -26.59
C ALA A 19 8.45 72.20 -25.84
N THR A 20 7.82 71.58 -24.83
CA THR A 20 7.25 72.32 -23.70
C THR A 20 7.60 71.55 -22.39
N LEU A 21 8.41 72.26 -21.60
CA LEU A 21 8.74 71.95 -20.23
C LEU A 21 7.48 72.09 -19.32
N ALA A 22 7.07 71.09 -18.58
CA ALA A 22 6.33 71.28 -17.36
C ALA A 22 6.86 70.28 -16.35
N ALA A 23 7.53 70.77 -15.35
CA ALA A 23 8.02 70.05 -14.19
C ALA A 23 6.87 69.67 -13.25
N CYS A 24 6.79 68.42 -12.88
CA CYS A 24 6.18 68.01 -11.62
C CYS A 24 6.77 66.67 -11.20
N GLY A 25 7.12 66.58 -9.95
CA GLY A 25 8.00 65.62 -9.27
C GLY A 25 7.71 64.14 -9.35
N PRO A 26 8.63 63.30 -8.86
CA PRO A 26 8.49 61.85 -8.89
C PRO A 26 7.58 61.37 -7.77
N GLN A 27 6.37 60.99 -8.11
CA GLN A 27 5.57 60.11 -7.25
C GLN A 27 5.96 58.67 -7.57
N SER A 28 6.83 58.14 -6.75
CA SER A 28 7.12 56.72 -6.69
C SER A 28 5.84 55.99 -6.23
N ALA A 29 5.02 55.56 -7.18
CA ALA A 29 4.00 54.60 -6.92
C ALA A 29 4.69 53.22 -6.80
N ASP A 30 5.04 52.88 -5.57
CA ASP A 30 5.39 51.51 -5.15
C ASP A 30 4.15 50.66 -5.38
N ARG A 31 4.01 50.11 -6.60
CA ARG A 31 3.08 49.02 -6.85
C ARG A 31 3.70 47.79 -6.24
N GLY A 32 3.51 47.63 -4.93
CA GLY A 32 3.68 46.34 -4.29
C GLY A 32 2.91 45.32 -5.11
N SER A 33 3.64 44.46 -5.80
CA SER A 33 3.12 43.24 -6.41
C SER A 33 2.54 42.43 -5.27
N GLN A 34 1.26 42.61 -4.97
CA GLN A 34 0.50 41.63 -4.24
C GLN A 34 0.50 40.37 -5.11
N ALA A 35 1.40 39.46 -4.81
CA ALA A 35 1.26 38.10 -5.27
C ALA A 35 -0.11 37.63 -4.80
N GLU A 36 -1.06 37.56 -5.71
CA GLU A 36 -2.39 36.99 -5.49
C GLU A 36 -2.14 35.55 -5.01
N ALA A 37 -2.37 35.32 -3.71
CA ALA A 37 -2.24 34.01 -3.13
C ALA A 37 -3.21 33.09 -3.91
N ALA A 38 -2.68 32.05 -4.54
CA ALA A 38 -3.49 31.06 -5.20
C ALA A 38 -4.60 30.60 -4.22
N PRO A 39 -5.86 30.46 -4.69
CA PRO A 39 -6.95 30.07 -3.81
C PRO A 39 -6.58 28.78 -3.09
N ALA A 40 -6.66 28.80 -1.76
CA ALA A 40 -6.41 27.60 -0.95
C ALA A 40 -7.32 26.48 -1.46
N ALA A 41 -6.74 25.32 -1.73
CA ALA A 41 -7.52 24.17 -2.16
C ALA A 41 -8.64 23.85 -1.15
N ALA A 42 -9.81 23.49 -1.64
CA ALA A 42 -10.94 23.15 -0.74
C ALA A 42 -10.56 21.96 0.17
N PRO A 43 -10.97 21.97 1.44
CA PRO A 43 -10.70 20.87 2.37
C PRO A 43 -11.20 19.53 1.82
N ILE A 44 -10.40 18.49 1.98
CA ILE A 44 -10.78 17.13 1.61
C ILE A 44 -11.42 16.46 2.83
N THR A 45 -12.64 15.98 2.66
CA THR A 45 -13.35 15.22 3.69
C THR A 45 -13.36 13.75 3.31
N VAL A 46 -12.90 12.89 4.22
CA VAL A 46 -12.88 11.43 4.07
C VAL A 46 -13.71 10.78 5.16
N GLN A 47 -14.68 9.99 4.75
CA GLN A 47 -15.48 9.16 5.67
C GLN A 47 -14.86 7.78 5.78
N HIS A 48 -14.81 7.23 6.99
CA HIS A 48 -14.30 5.89 7.30
C HIS A 48 -15.06 5.30 8.50
N GLN A 49 -14.85 4.04 8.81
CA GLN A 49 -15.64 3.32 9.84
C GLN A 49 -15.58 3.95 11.24
N LEU A 50 -14.50 4.65 11.58
CA LEU A 50 -14.34 5.29 12.91
C LEU A 50 -14.85 6.73 12.95
N GLY A 51 -15.19 7.33 11.80
CA GLY A 51 -15.68 8.71 11.75
C GLY A 51 -15.43 9.42 10.44
N THR A 52 -15.16 10.71 10.53
CA THR A 52 -14.90 11.59 9.39
C THR A 52 -13.63 12.39 9.65
N THR A 53 -12.69 12.35 8.73
CA THR A 53 -11.46 13.14 8.80
C THR A 53 -11.51 14.27 7.79
N VAL A 54 -11.27 15.50 8.25
CA VAL A 54 -11.17 16.70 7.41
C VAL A 54 -9.71 17.11 7.30
N ILE A 55 -9.21 17.18 6.06
CA ILE A 55 -7.84 17.55 5.73
C ILE A 55 -7.90 18.92 5.05
N ALA A 56 -7.49 19.96 5.79
CA ALA A 56 -7.62 21.33 5.35
C ALA A 56 -6.63 21.74 4.25
N GLN A 57 -5.47 21.09 4.21
CA GLN A 57 -4.38 21.35 3.25
C GLN A 57 -3.57 20.08 3.04
N CYS A 58 -2.78 20.04 1.96
CA CYS A 58 -1.89 18.91 1.67
C CYS A 58 -0.92 18.67 2.84
N PRO A 59 -0.95 17.48 3.49
CA PRO A 59 -0.12 17.19 4.66
C PRO A 59 1.37 17.18 4.32
N GLN A 60 2.19 17.69 5.25
CA GLN A 60 3.64 17.76 5.10
C GLN A 60 4.39 16.89 6.10
N ARG A 61 3.72 16.43 7.15
CA ARG A 61 4.32 15.64 8.22
C ARG A 61 3.43 14.47 8.60
N VAL A 62 3.62 13.36 7.91
CA VAL A 62 2.74 12.19 8.03
C VAL A 62 3.31 11.18 9.03
N ALA A 63 2.46 10.74 9.95
CA ALA A 63 2.71 9.58 10.81
C ALA A 63 1.94 8.36 10.27
N ALA A 64 2.62 7.24 10.02
CA ALA A 64 2.02 5.99 9.59
C ALA A 64 2.22 4.92 10.67
N LEU A 65 1.14 4.47 11.31
CA LEU A 65 1.23 3.56 12.47
C LEU A 65 1.14 2.08 12.11
N GLU A 66 1.18 1.78 10.79
CA GLU A 66 1.16 0.39 10.30
C GLU A 66 1.82 0.29 8.92
N MET A 67 2.39 -0.89 8.58
CA MET A 67 3.24 -1.10 7.39
C MET A 67 2.48 -0.99 6.07
N ASN A 68 1.18 -1.30 6.03
CA ASN A 68 0.37 -1.07 4.82
C ASN A 68 0.33 0.42 4.48
N GLU A 69 0.16 1.29 5.49
CA GLU A 69 0.14 2.74 5.30
C GLU A 69 1.50 3.28 4.83
N VAL A 70 2.60 2.72 5.35
CA VAL A 70 3.94 3.08 4.89
C VAL A 70 4.14 2.71 3.43
N ASP A 71 3.66 1.55 2.98
CA ASP A 71 3.76 1.12 1.58
C ASP A 71 2.92 2.01 0.66
N PHE A 72 1.71 2.40 1.05
CA PHE A 72 0.91 3.37 0.28
C PHE A 72 1.67 4.69 0.06
N LEU A 73 2.23 5.25 1.12
CA LEU A 73 3.00 6.49 1.04
C LEU A 73 4.23 6.31 0.15
N ASP A 74 4.94 5.20 0.30
CA ASP A 74 6.12 4.86 -0.49
C ASP A 74 5.80 4.75 -1.98
N GLN A 75 4.71 4.06 -2.33
CA GLN A 75 4.26 3.88 -3.71
C GLN A 75 3.82 5.20 -4.36
N LEU A 76 3.39 6.18 -3.58
CA LEU A 76 3.03 7.52 -4.03
C LEU A 76 4.18 8.52 -3.94
N GLY A 77 5.36 8.11 -3.45
CA GLY A 77 6.52 8.99 -3.28
C GLY A 77 6.29 10.07 -2.22
N ILE A 78 5.48 9.78 -1.19
CA ILE A 78 5.15 10.70 -0.10
C ILE A 78 6.11 10.45 1.06
N PRO A 79 6.80 11.48 1.59
CA PRO A 79 7.69 11.33 2.73
C PRO A 79 6.96 10.87 3.99
N VAL A 80 7.55 9.92 4.72
CA VAL A 80 7.09 9.46 6.03
C VAL A 80 7.92 10.17 7.09
N ALA A 81 7.29 10.93 7.99
CA ALA A 81 7.98 11.63 9.06
C ALA A 81 8.19 10.74 10.30
N GLY A 82 7.26 9.83 10.55
CA GLY A 82 7.34 8.84 11.60
C GLY A 82 6.51 7.61 11.30
N MET A 83 6.96 6.46 11.80
CA MET A 83 6.28 5.18 11.63
C MET A 83 6.60 4.26 12.79
N VAL A 84 5.81 3.20 12.97
CA VAL A 84 6.24 2.08 13.79
C VAL A 84 7.33 1.29 13.04
N LYS A 85 8.39 0.85 13.74
CA LYS A 85 9.51 0.13 13.09
C LYS A 85 9.54 -1.37 13.41
N ASP A 86 8.47 -1.88 14.00
CA ASP A 86 8.29 -3.31 14.19
C ASP A 86 8.06 -4.02 12.85
N TYR A 87 8.77 -5.12 12.64
CA TYR A 87 8.54 -6.02 11.49
C TYR A 87 8.52 -5.33 10.12
N VAL A 88 9.39 -4.34 9.91
CA VAL A 88 9.51 -3.64 8.62
C VAL A 88 9.81 -4.66 7.52
N PRO A 89 8.92 -4.80 6.50
CA PRO A 89 9.09 -5.77 5.44
C PRO A 89 10.32 -5.47 4.57
N HIS A 90 10.82 -6.49 3.87
CA HIS A 90 12.03 -6.36 3.06
C HIS A 90 11.91 -5.26 1.98
N PHE A 91 10.74 -5.11 1.37
CA PHE A 91 10.50 -4.10 0.33
C PHE A 91 10.38 -2.66 0.86
N LEU A 92 10.29 -2.49 2.20
CA LEU A 92 10.36 -1.20 2.90
C LEU A 92 11.65 -1.05 3.71
N SER A 93 12.66 -1.90 3.50
CA SER A 93 13.87 -2.00 4.31
C SER A 93 14.64 -0.68 4.47
N LYS A 94 14.51 0.27 3.51
CA LYS A 94 15.09 1.61 3.59
C LYS A 94 14.66 2.38 4.84
N TYR A 95 13.44 2.15 5.34
CA TYR A 95 12.93 2.83 6.53
C TYR A 95 13.43 2.24 7.85
N ARG A 96 13.97 1.02 7.83
CA ARG A 96 14.39 0.31 9.06
C ARG A 96 15.42 1.08 9.87
N SER A 97 16.43 1.61 9.20
CA SER A 97 17.55 2.34 9.82
C SER A 97 17.57 3.84 9.44
N ASP A 98 16.55 4.34 8.77
CA ASP A 98 16.47 5.74 8.41
C ASP A 98 16.27 6.58 9.68
N ALA A 99 17.28 7.37 10.05
CA ALA A 99 17.24 8.24 11.22
C ALA A 99 16.34 9.46 11.04
N ALA A 100 16.00 9.83 9.81
CA ALA A 100 15.08 10.94 9.52
C ALA A 100 13.62 10.55 9.81
N VAL A 101 13.30 9.25 9.81
CA VAL A 101 11.97 8.73 10.11
C VAL A 101 11.92 8.31 11.58
N GLN A 102 11.10 8.99 12.38
CA GLN A 102 10.98 8.71 13.81
C GLN A 102 10.28 7.38 14.06
N ASP A 103 10.76 6.64 15.06
CA ASP A 103 10.12 5.43 15.55
C ASP A 103 9.00 5.79 16.52
N LEU A 104 7.77 5.37 16.20
CA LEU A 104 6.54 5.71 16.93
C LEU A 104 6.05 4.56 17.84
N GLY A 105 6.89 3.55 18.11
CA GLY A 105 6.60 2.46 19.05
C GLY A 105 6.15 1.18 18.33
N ALA A 106 5.20 0.45 18.93
CA ALA A 106 4.75 -0.85 18.42
C ALA A 106 3.44 -0.74 17.63
N ILE A 107 3.21 -1.69 16.70
CA ILE A 107 2.04 -1.70 15.80
C ILE A 107 0.73 -1.66 16.58
N VAL A 108 0.56 -2.52 17.59
CA VAL A 108 -0.69 -2.62 18.35
C VAL A 108 -0.76 -1.65 19.54
N GLN A 109 0.35 -1.02 19.88
CA GLN A 109 0.46 -0.06 20.98
C GLN A 109 1.45 1.06 20.59
N PRO A 110 1.02 2.01 19.75
CA PRO A 110 1.84 3.15 19.38
C PRO A 110 2.20 3.99 20.61
N ASN A 111 3.36 4.59 20.59
CA ASN A 111 3.78 5.51 21.65
C ASN A 111 3.18 6.90 21.38
N LEU A 112 2.07 7.23 22.04
CA LEU A 112 1.32 8.48 21.83
C LEU A 112 2.16 9.72 22.15
N GLU A 113 3.09 9.65 23.11
CA GLU A 113 4.00 10.77 23.43
C GLU A 113 4.93 11.06 22.25
N ARG A 114 5.48 10.02 21.61
CA ARG A 114 6.32 10.17 20.41
C ARG A 114 5.51 10.68 19.22
N VAL A 115 4.26 10.21 19.05
CA VAL A 115 3.36 10.72 18.01
C VAL A 115 3.08 12.20 18.26
N HIS A 116 2.76 12.60 19.47
CA HIS A 116 2.55 14.01 19.82
C HIS A 116 3.81 14.86 19.61
N ALA A 117 4.98 14.38 20.03
CA ALA A 117 6.27 15.06 19.84
C ALA A 117 6.64 15.24 18.37
N LEU A 118 6.25 14.32 17.50
CA LEU A 118 6.41 14.42 16.04
C LEU A 118 5.63 15.61 15.46
N ARG A 119 4.53 16.03 16.11
CA ARG A 119 3.61 17.07 15.60
C ARG A 119 3.16 16.80 14.17
N PRO A 120 2.55 15.64 13.89
CA PRO A 120 2.08 15.33 12.55
C PRO A 120 0.92 16.25 12.16
N ASP A 121 0.70 16.40 10.86
CA ASP A 121 -0.48 17.05 10.29
C ASP A 121 -1.45 16.03 9.64
N LEU A 122 -1.05 14.76 9.59
CA LEU A 122 -1.89 13.61 9.29
C LEU A 122 -1.35 12.36 9.98
N ILE A 123 -2.26 11.58 10.56
CA ILE A 123 -1.97 10.26 11.12
C ILE A 123 -2.74 9.21 10.33
N LEU A 124 -2.05 8.15 9.89
CA LEU A 124 -2.65 7.02 9.17
C LEU A 124 -2.65 5.79 10.07
N ILE A 125 -3.82 5.16 10.20
CA ILE A 125 -4.04 3.98 11.03
C ILE A 125 -4.85 2.91 10.31
N THR A 126 -4.78 1.69 10.83
CA THR A 126 -5.58 0.53 10.41
C THR A 126 -6.44 0.02 11.58
N PRO A 127 -7.28 -1.02 11.42
CA PRO A 127 -8.02 -1.62 12.52
C PRO A 127 -7.16 -2.04 13.72
N LEU A 128 -5.86 -2.23 13.55
CA LEU A 128 -4.96 -2.61 14.65
C LEU A 128 -4.76 -1.48 15.68
N GLN A 129 -4.97 -0.21 15.29
CA GLN A 129 -4.88 0.95 16.16
C GLN A 129 -6.24 1.60 16.45
N ALA A 130 -7.34 0.97 16.07
CA ALA A 130 -8.69 1.55 16.21
C ALA A 130 -9.06 1.95 17.66
N ASN A 131 -8.54 1.24 18.65
CA ASN A 131 -8.72 1.55 20.07
C ASN A 131 -8.03 2.85 20.53
N HIS A 132 -7.06 3.36 19.76
CA HIS A 132 -6.36 4.63 20.03
C HIS A 132 -6.90 5.78 19.18
N TYR A 133 -7.95 5.56 18.38
CA TYR A 133 -8.45 6.55 17.41
C TYR A 133 -8.77 7.91 18.05
N GLN A 134 -9.47 7.91 19.18
CA GLN A 134 -9.86 9.17 19.85
C GLN A 134 -8.63 9.96 20.31
N GLU A 135 -7.69 9.31 20.98
CA GLU A 135 -6.46 9.95 21.48
C GLU A 135 -5.60 10.47 20.31
N LEU A 136 -5.56 9.73 19.19
CA LEU A 136 -4.83 10.15 18.00
C LEU A 136 -5.50 11.37 17.32
N THR A 137 -6.83 11.45 17.32
CA THR A 137 -7.55 12.61 16.75
C THR A 137 -7.38 13.90 17.58
N GLU A 138 -7.02 13.79 18.84
CA GLU A 138 -6.64 14.95 19.68
C GLU A 138 -5.24 15.51 19.28
N ILE A 139 -4.41 14.68 18.65
CA ILE A 139 -3.07 15.09 18.20
C ILE A 139 -3.13 15.70 16.80
N ALA A 140 -3.79 15.03 15.85
CA ALA A 140 -3.89 15.48 14.46
C ALA A 140 -5.06 14.79 13.73
N PRO A 141 -5.50 15.29 12.55
CA PRO A 141 -6.39 14.56 11.67
C PRO A 141 -5.92 13.13 11.48
N THR A 142 -6.79 12.16 11.80
CA THR A 142 -6.46 10.74 11.77
C THR A 142 -7.35 10.02 10.76
N LEU A 143 -6.74 9.41 9.75
CA LEU A 143 -7.42 8.66 8.70
C LEU A 143 -7.31 7.16 8.99
N HIS A 144 -8.47 6.49 9.01
CA HIS A 144 -8.55 5.05 9.19
C HIS A 144 -8.69 4.33 7.85
N PHE A 145 -7.86 3.33 7.63
CA PHE A 145 -7.94 2.44 6.48
C PHE A 145 -8.91 1.28 6.78
N ASP A 146 -10.05 1.29 6.12
CA ASP A 146 -11.18 0.39 6.39
C ASP A 146 -10.98 -1.05 5.88
N VAL A 147 -9.80 -1.60 6.04
CA VAL A 147 -9.49 -2.98 5.67
C VAL A 147 -9.98 -3.96 6.73
N ASP A 148 -10.52 -5.10 6.32
CA ASP A 148 -10.87 -6.20 7.23
C ASP A 148 -9.76 -7.27 7.23
N PHE A 149 -8.93 -7.25 8.26
CA PHE A 149 -7.87 -8.25 8.43
C PHE A 149 -8.35 -9.63 8.89
N LYS A 150 -9.62 -9.77 9.24
CA LYS A 150 -10.18 -11.06 9.67
C LYS A 150 -10.89 -11.78 8.55
N ASN A 151 -11.56 -11.04 7.67
CA ASN A 151 -12.32 -11.58 6.55
C ASN A 151 -12.21 -10.69 5.32
N SER A 152 -11.30 -11.03 4.43
CA SER A 152 -11.04 -10.29 3.19
C SER A 152 -11.87 -10.80 1.99
N GLN A 153 -12.81 -11.72 2.19
CA GLN A 153 -13.59 -12.34 1.12
C GLN A 153 -14.32 -11.34 0.22
N ARG A 154 -14.69 -10.18 0.75
CA ARG A 154 -15.43 -9.17 0.03
C ARG A 154 -14.72 -7.83 0.09
N ARG A 155 -14.59 -7.18 -1.07
CA ARG A 155 -14.12 -5.80 -1.20
C ARG A 155 -12.67 -5.53 -0.78
N HIS A 156 -11.86 -6.53 -0.46
CA HIS A 156 -10.48 -6.30 -0.02
C HIS A 156 -9.69 -5.49 -1.06
N ILE A 157 -9.69 -5.94 -2.29
CA ILE A 157 -8.99 -5.27 -3.40
C ILE A 157 -9.59 -3.88 -3.66
N ASP A 158 -10.92 -3.74 -3.60
CA ASP A 158 -11.58 -2.45 -3.81
C ASP A 158 -11.27 -1.45 -2.70
N VAL A 159 -11.17 -1.90 -1.45
CA VAL A 159 -10.77 -1.06 -0.32
C VAL A 159 -9.33 -0.57 -0.49
N VAL A 160 -8.41 -1.44 -0.91
CA VAL A 160 -7.01 -1.06 -1.18
C VAL A 160 -6.93 -0.03 -2.33
N LYS A 161 -7.65 -0.26 -3.44
CA LYS A 161 -7.70 0.69 -4.56
C LYS A 161 -8.30 2.04 -4.15
N ALA A 162 -9.39 2.02 -3.39
CA ALA A 162 -10.04 3.23 -2.92
C ALA A 162 -9.14 4.04 -1.97
N HIS A 163 -8.41 3.36 -1.07
CA HIS A 163 -7.47 4.02 -0.17
C HIS A 163 -6.32 4.67 -0.94
N LEU A 164 -5.75 3.94 -1.92
CA LEU A 164 -4.69 4.47 -2.79
C LEU A 164 -5.14 5.74 -3.55
N LEU A 165 -6.37 5.74 -4.10
CA LEU A 165 -6.94 6.91 -4.77
C LEU A 165 -7.23 8.05 -3.78
N THR A 166 -7.66 7.74 -2.57
CA THR A 166 -7.90 8.73 -1.52
C THR A 166 -6.60 9.43 -1.12
N LEU A 167 -5.53 8.67 -0.87
CA LEU A 167 -4.21 9.24 -0.59
C LEU A 167 -3.68 10.02 -1.81
N GLY A 168 -3.87 9.52 -3.04
CA GLY A 168 -3.53 10.24 -4.26
C GLY A 168 -4.15 11.64 -4.30
N ARG A 169 -5.44 11.75 -3.97
CA ARG A 169 -6.15 13.03 -3.91
C ARG A 169 -5.66 13.93 -2.78
N ILE A 170 -5.39 13.37 -1.57
CA ILE A 170 -4.91 14.12 -0.41
C ILE A 170 -3.54 14.78 -0.69
N PHE A 171 -2.68 14.10 -1.44
CA PHE A 171 -1.30 14.49 -1.68
C PHE A 171 -1.02 15.02 -3.09
N ASP A 172 -2.06 15.36 -3.86
CA ASP A 172 -1.94 15.81 -5.26
C ASP A 172 -1.18 14.83 -6.16
N LYS A 173 -1.40 13.52 -5.93
CA LYS A 173 -0.80 12.40 -6.68
C LYS A 173 -1.84 11.58 -7.45
N ASP A 174 -2.97 12.18 -7.84
CA ASP A 174 -4.08 11.47 -8.51
C ASP A 174 -3.66 10.68 -9.75
N ALA A 175 -2.79 11.24 -10.58
CA ALA A 175 -2.34 10.56 -11.80
C ALA A 175 -1.56 9.29 -11.45
N LEU A 176 -0.60 9.39 -10.50
CA LEU A 176 0.20 8.25 -10.06
C LEU A 176 -0.66 7.20 -9.34
N ALA A 177 -1.60 7.63 -8.50
CA ALA A 177 -2.52 6.70 -7.83
C ALA A 177 -3.36 5.91 -8.83
N ARG A 178 -3.89 6.56 -9.88
CA ARG A 178 -4.63 5.89 -10.96
C ARG A 178 -3.75 4.91 -11.76
N GLU A 179 -2.51 5.29 -12.05
CA GLU A 179 -1.53 4.40 -12.69
C GLU A 179 -1.30 3.13 -11.86
N LYS A 180 -1.07 3.28 -10.55
CA LYS A 180 -0.85 2.15 -9.64
C LYS A 180 -2.10 1.26 -9.52
N VAL A 181 -3.30 1.85 -9.48
CA VAL A 181 -4.56 1.09 -9.50
C VAL A 181 -4.69 0.30 -10.80
N ALA A 182 -4.43 0.92 -11.95
CA ALA A 182 -4.51 0.23 -13.24
C ALA A 182 -3.50 -0.93 -13.35
N ALA A 183 -2.28 -0.76 -12.83
CA ALA A 183 -1.28 -1.81 -12.79
C ALA A 183 -1.72 -3.00 -11.90
N LEU A 184 -2.31 -2.71 -10.73
CA LEU A 184 -2.86 -3.73 -9.83
C LEU A 184 -4.03 -4.48 -10.50
N GLU A 185 -4.93 -3.77 -11.16
CA GLU A 185 -6.06 -4.37 -11.88
C GLU A 185 -5.59 -5.28 -13.02
N ALA A 186 -4.57 -4.87 -13.77
CA ALA A 186 -3.99 -5.71 -14.83
C ALA A 186 -3.44 -7.02 -14.25
N GLN A 187 -2.74 -6.97 -13.12
CA GLN A 187 -2.19 -8.15 -12.47
C GLN A 187 -3.28 -9.07 -11.91
N ILE A 188 -4.36 -8.51 -11.35
CA ILE A 188 -5.55 -9.28 -10.91
C ILE A 188 -6.17 -10.00 -12.11
N GLN A 189 -6.33 -9.35 -13.26
CA GLN A 189 -6.85 -10.00 -14.46
C GLN A 189 -5.92 -11.10 -14.97
N GLN A 190 -4.62 -10.91 -14.88
CA GLN A 190 -3.65 -11.97 -15.18
C GLN A 190 -3.85 -13.17 -14.26
N ALA A 191 -3.95 -12.98 -12.93
CA ALA A 191 -4.20 -14.06 -12.01
C ALA A 191 -5.51 -14.80 -12.32
N LYS A 192 -6.60 -14.06 -12.57
CA LYS A 192 -7.88 -14.63 -12.97
C LYS A 192 -7.79 -15.46 -14.26
N SER A 193 -7.00 -15.03 -15.22
CA SER A 193 -6.79 -15.79 -16.47
C SER A 193 -6.02 -17.10 -16.22
N VAL A 194 -5.11 -17.09 -15.26
CA VAL A 194 -4.33 -18.28 -14.87
C VAL A 194 -5.18 -19.29 -14.10
N THR A 195 -6.09 -18.82 -13.24
CA THR A 195 -6.94 -19.68 -12.39
C THR A 195 -8.22 -20.15 -13.09
N ALA A 196 -8.65 -19.44 -14.15
CA ALA A 196 -9.92 -19.73 -14.83
C ALA A 196 -9.98 -21.16 -15.39
N GLY A 197 -11.01 -21.91 -14.98
CA GLY A 197 -11.23 -23.28 -15.44
C GLY A 197 -10.21 -24.31 -14.92
N ARG A 198 -9.33 -23.93 -14.01
CA ARG A 198 -8.34 -24.81 -13.41
C ARG A 198 -8.99 -25.65 -12.30
N PRO A 199 -8.79 -26.98 -12.29
CA PRO A 199 -9.39 -27.88 -11.29
C PRO A 199 -8.62 -27.91 -9.97
N GLU A 200 -7.39 -27.41 -9.94
CA GLU A 200 -6.52 -27.48 -8.77
C GLU A 200 -7.10 -26.76 -7.57
N LYS A 201 -7.12 -27.46 -6.42
CA LYS A 201 -7.58 -26.93 -5.14
C LYS A 201 -6.38 -26.53 -4.29
N ALA A 202 -6.46 -25.34 -3.70
CA ALA A 202 -5.39 -24.79 -2.89
C ALA A 202 -5.76 -24.75 -1.40
N LEU A 203 -4.75 -24.94 -0.56
CA LEU A 203 -4.81 -24.68 0.88
C LEU A 203 -3.77 -23.60 1.21
N ILE A 204 -4.19 -22.59 1.99
CA ILE A 204 -3.30 -21.57 2.55
C ILE A 204 -3.07 -21.93 4.01
N VAL A 205 -1.81 -22.10 4.40
CA VAL A 205 -1.41 -22.40 5.78
C VAL A 205 -0.41 -21.37 6.31
N LEU A 206 -0.55 -21.03 7.59
CA LEU A 206 0.46 -20.33 8.36
C LEU A 206 1.27 -21.37 9.13
N HIS A 207 2.57 -21.35 8.99
CA HIS A 207 3.50 -22.10 9.82
C HIS A 207 4.07 -21.19 10.91
N ASN A 208 4.04 -21.67 12.17
CA ASN A 208 4.57 -20.96 13.33
C ASN A 208 5.22 -21.97 14.28
N ASN A 209 6.55 -22.06 14.27
CA ASN A 209 7.33 -22.96 15.13
C ASN A 209 6.80 -24.40 15.13
N GLY A 210 6.55 -24.99 13.96
CA GLY A 210 6.07 -26.35 13.80
C GLY A 210 4.55 -26.51 13.89
N ALA A 211 3.82 -25.52 14.36
CA ALA A 211 2.36 -25.51 14.36
C ALA A 211 1.80 -24.93 13.05
N PHE A 212 0.62 -25.43 12.64
CA PHE A 212 -0.08 -24.94 11.47
C PHE A 212 -1.42 -24.29 11.82
N SER A 213 -1.78 -23.26 11.08
CA SER A 213 -3.14 -22.74 11.00
C SER A 213 -3.54 -22.65 9.54
N ALA A 214 -4.81 -22.95 9.22
CA ALA A 214 -5.34 -22.86 7.86
C ALA A 214 -6.24 -21.64 7.69
N PHE A 215 -6.30 -21.14 6.46
CA PHE A 215 -7.14 -20.02 6.06
C PHE A 215 -8.07 -20.46 4.93
N GLY A 216 -9.36 -20.26 5.14
CA GLY A 216 -10.39 -20.55 4.16
C GLY A 216 -10.95 -19.30 3.49
N VAL A 217 -12.10 -19.49 2.83
CA VAL A 217 -12.79 -18.43 2.09
C VAL A 217 -13.18 -17.25 2.99
N GLN A 218 -13.60 -17.52 4.24
CA GLN A 218 -13.93 -16.49 5.22
C GLN A 218 -12.73 -16.22 6.15
N SER A 219 -11.63 -15.73 5.58
CA SER A 219 -10.40 -15.44 6.32
C SER A 219 -9.71 -14.19 5.81
N ARG A 220 -8.60 -13.83 6.43
CA ARG A 220 -7.75 -12.71 5.97
C ARG A 220 -7.22 -12.88 4.54
N TYR A 221 -7.21 -14.09 3.99
CA TYR A 221 -6.83 -14.39 2.61
C TYR A 221 -8.03 -14.79 1.74
N GLY A 222 -9.24 -14.54 2.20
CA GLY A 222 -10.47 -14.87 1.47
C GLY A 222 -10.52 -14.33 0.05
N PHE A 223 -9.91 -13.17 -0.20
CA PHE A 223 -9.82 -12.56 -1.53
C PHE A 223 -9.06 -13.42 -2.55
N VAL A 224 -8.14 -14.28 -2.11
CA VAL A 224 -7.44 -15.23 -2.99
C VAL A 224 -8.44 -16.17 -3.65
N PHE A 225 -9.44 -16.58 -2.91
CA PHE A 225 -10.51 -17.44 -3.41
C PHE A 225 -11.59 -16.66 -4.17
N SER A 226 -12.10 -15.55 -3.57
CA SER A 226 -13.22 -14.79 -4.13
C SER A 226 -12.82 -13.91 -5.31
N ASP A 227 -11.67 -13.24 -5.23
CA ASP A 227 -11.27 -12.25 -6.22
C ASP A 227 -10.28 -12.78 -7.25
N LEU A 228 -9.42 -13.74 -6.88
CA LEU A 228 -8.44 -14.33 -7.80
C LEU A 228 -8.91 -15.67 -8.38
N GLY A 229 -10.04 -16.23 -7.93
CA GLY A 229 -10.65 -17.42 -8.51
C GLY A 229 -9.99 -18.75 -8.14
N VAL A 230 -9.15 -18.77 -7.11
CA VAL A 230 -8.53 -20.02 -6.59
C VAL A 230 -9.60 -20.91 -5.95
N GLN A 231 -9.57 -22.22 -6.26
CA GLN A 231 -10.50 -23.18 -5.67
C GLN A 231 -9.99 -23.62 -4.28
N PRO A 232 -10.80 -23.54 -3.20
CA PRO A 232 -10.35 -23.98 -1.87
C PRO A 232 -10.31 -25.52 -1.76
N ALA A 233 -9.27 -26.05 -1.14
CA ALA A 233 -9.14 -27.47 -0.84
C ALA A 233 -9.98 -27.90 0.37
N SER A 234 -10.40 -26.97 1.21
CA SER A 234 -11.29 -27.21 2.35
C SER A 234 -12.25 -26.05 2.55
N SER A 235 -13.50 -26.35 2.90
CA SER A 235 -14.52 -25.36 3.25
C SER A 235 -14.60 -25.08 4.76
N ALA A 236 -13.95 -25.91 5.58
CA ALA A 236 -14.09 -25.91 7.04
C ALA A 236 -13.02 -25.04 7.72
N VAL A 237 -13.05 -23.73 7.45
CA VAL A 237 -12.09 -22.81 8.09
C VAL A 237 -12.81 -21.54 8.53
N GLU A 238 -12.71 -21.22 9.82
CA GLU A 238 -13.35 -20.06 10.44
C GLU A 238 -12.66 -18.74 10.14
N ALA A 239 -13.41 -17.63 10.20
CA ALA A 239 -12.88 -16.27 10.06
C ALA A 239 -11.99 -15.94 11.27
N SER A 240 -10.69 -15.73 11.02
CA SER A 240 -9.71 -15.41 12.05
C SER A 240 -8.53 -14.63 11.48
N LEU A 241 -7.96 -13.74 12.31
CA LEU A 241 -6.74 -13.01 11.96
C LEU A 241 -5.54 -13.95 11.81
N HIS A 242 -5.48 -15.03 12.61
CA HIS A 242 -4.35 -15.98 12.64
C HIS A 242 -4.66 -17.35 12.06
N GLY A 243 -5.83 -17.51 11.43
CA GLY A 243 -6.29 -18.78 10.89
C GLY A 243 -6.82 -19.73 11.97
N GLN A 244 -7.37 -20.85 11.52
CA GLN A 244 -7.84 -21.94 12.38
C GLN A 244 -6.69 -22.91 12.63
N PRO A 245 -6.32 -23.22 13.89
CA PRO A 245 -5.32 -24.23 14.19
C PRO A 245 -5.70 -25.58 13.56
N ILE A 246 -4.75 -26.22 12.90
CA ILE A 246 -4.91 -27.52 12.23
C ILE A 246 -3.73 -28.45 12.52
N SER A 247 -3.92 -29.75 12.32
CA SER A 247 -2.85 -30.72 12.35
C SER A 247 -2.30 -31.03 10.94
N SER A 248 -1.17 -31.74 10.88
CA SER A 248 -0.64 -32.25 9.63
C SER A 248 -1.54 -33.28 8.95
N GLU A 249 -2.32 -34.06 9.75
CA GLU A 249 -3.33 -34.98 9.26
C GLU A 249 -4.46 -34.26 8.52
N PHE A 250 -4.87 -33.07 9.01
CA PHE A 250 -5.85 -32.25 8.31
C PHE A 250 -5.34 -31.85 6.92
N ILE A 251 -4.08 -31.43 6.81
CA ILE A 251 -3.49 -31.05 5.52
C ILE A 251 -3.44 -32.27 4.59
N GLN A 252 -3.06 -33.45 5.11
CA GLN A 252 -3.04 -34.68 4.35
C GLN A 252 -4.44 -35.07 3.86
N GLN A 253 -5.45 -35.00 4.72
CA GLN A 253 -6.84 -35.34 4.38
C GLN A 253 -7.46 -34.37 3.38
N ALA A 254 -7.19 -33.07 3.52
CA ALA A 254 -7.59 -32.05 2.55
C ALA A 254 -6.94 -32.26 1.17
N ASN A 255 -5.78 -32.91 1.17
CA ASN A 255 -5.00 -33.28 -0.01
C ASN A 255 -4.98 -32.20 -1.09
N PRO A 256 -4.47 -30.97 -0.77
CA PRO A 256 -4.45 -29.88 -1.72
C PRO A 256 -3.55 -30.18 -2.93
N ASP A 257 -3.93 -29.65 -4.09
CA ASP A 257 -3.10 -29.67 -5.29
C ASP A 257 -2.05 -28.57 -5.29
N ILE A 258 -2.30 -27.48 -4.54
CA ILE A 258 -1.39 -26.35 -4.30
C ILE A 258 -1.39 -26.06 -2.80
N LEU A 259 -0.21 -25.94 -2.20
CA LEU A 259 -0.05 -25.57 -0.78
C LEU A 259 0.73 -24.26 -0.69
N TYR A 260 0.07 -23.17 -0.28
CA TYR A 260 0.73 -21.89 0.03
C TYR A 260 1.13 -21.89 1.50
N VAL A 261 2.41 -21.70 1.77
CA VAL A 261 2.97 -21.72 3.13
C VAL A 261 3.46 -20.35 3.53
N VAL A 262 2.80 -19.73 4.49
CA VAL A 262 3.20 -18.45 5.10
C VAL A 262 4.08 -18.76 6.32
N ASP A 263 5.36 -18.44 6.27
CA ASP A 263 6.30 -18.67 7.39
C ASP A 263 6.30 -17.48 8.36
N ARG A 264 5.38 -17.49 9.33
CA ARG A 264 5.31 -16.47 10.37
C ARG A 264 6.61 -16.44 11.20
N THR A 265 7.21 -17.57 11.46
CA THR A 265 8.44 -17.63 12.26
C THR A 265 9.59 -16.87 11.60
N ALA A 266 9.70 -16.94 10.27
CA ALA A 266 10.71 -16.17 9.54
C ALA A 266 10.54 -14.66 9.75
N VAL A 267 9.31 -14.15 9.73
CA VAL A 267 9.01 -12.73 9.99
C VAL A 267 9.35 -12.35 11.42
N MET A 268 8.87 -13.12 12.40
CA MET A 268 9.02 -12.80 13.82
C MET A 268 10.47 -12.88 14.30
N GLU A 269 11.24 -13.84 13.78
CA GLU A 269 12.63 -14.08 14.16
C GLU A 269 13.63 -13.47 13.16
N ARG A 270 13.14 -12.83 12.09
CA ARG A 270 13.95 -12.21 11.02
C ARG A 270 15.00 -13.18 10.43
N ARG A 271 14.58 -14.41 10.20
CA ARG A 271 15.38 -15.46 9.57
C ARG A 271 14.91 -15.72 8.12
N PRO A 272 15.71 -16.43 7.31
CA PRO A 272 15.26 -16.84 5.98
C PRO A 272 13.96 -17.67 6.05
N VAL A 273 13.07 -17.46 5.07
CA VAL A 273 11.86 -18.26 4.91
C VAL A 273 12.24 -19.73 4.74
N MET A 274 11.43 -20.62 5.32
CA MET A 274 11.60 -22.05 5.18
C MET A 274 11.47 -22.51 3.71
N ASN A 275 11.96 -23.71 3.44
CA ASN A 275 11.86 -24.38 2.15
C ASN A 275 11.31 -25.81 2.33
N ALA A 276 11.22 -26.57 1.23
CA ALA A 276 10.71 -27.92 1.25
C ALA A 276 11.49 -28.85 2.20
N ASP A 277 12.82 -28.68 2.30
CA ASP A 277 13.64 -29.53 3.17
C ASP A 277 13.40 -29.24 4.64
N SER A 278 13.25 -27.95 5.01
CA SER A 278 12.97 -27.54 6.39
C SER A 278 11.53 -27.84 6.82
N LEU A 279 10.58 -27.88 5.87
CA LEU A 279 9.18 -28.29 6.13
C LEU A 279 8.99 -29.81 6.15
N ALA A 280 10.02 -30.61 5.98
CA ALA A 280 9.96 -32.07 5.81
C ALA A 280 9.06 -32.78 6.84
N ASN A 281 7.79 -32.98 6.49
CA ASN A 281 6.77 -33.66 7.27
C ASN A 281 6.25 -34.85 6.46
N PRO A 282 6.28 -36.09 7.00
CA PRO A 282 5.88 -37.29 6.27
C PRO A 282 4.43 -37.26 5.74
N LEU A 283 3.52 -36.56 6.46
CA LEU A 283 2.12 -36.44 6.05
C LEU A 283 1.96 -35.44 4.90
N LEU A 284 2.65 -34.31 4.97
CA LEU A 284 2.63 -33.32 3.91
C LEU A 284 3.21 -33.88 2.60
N ARG A 285 4.23 -34.74 2.67
CA ARG A 285 4.82 -35.43 1.51
C ARG A 285 3.84 -36.34 0.76
N GLN A 286 2.74 -36.74 1.38
CA GLN A 286 1.71 -37.56 0.77
C GLN A 286 0.69 -36.75 -0.04
N THR A 287 0.65 -35.42 0.12
CA THR A 287 -0.28 -34.54 -0.61
C THR A 287 0.05 -34.42 -2.09
N ASN A 288 -0.96 -34.12 -2.90
CA ASN A 288 -0.78 -33.81 -4.32
C ASN A 288 0.17 -32.62 -4.52
N ALA A 289 0.01 -31.57 -3.70
CA ALA A 289 0.88 -30.40 -3.75
C ALA A 289 2.36 -30.75 -3.63
N TRP A 290 2.70 -31.63 -2.68
CA TRP A 290 4.07 -32.06 -2.48
C TRP A 290 4.59 -32.92 -3.66
N LYS A 291 3.82 -33.92 -4.07
CA LYS A 291 4.18 -34.86 -5.13
C LYS A 291 4.39 -34.15 -6.47
N ASN A 292 3.64 -33.08 -6.71
CA ASN A 292 3.67 -32.31 -7.96
C ASN A 292 4.57 -31.05 -7.88
N GLY A 293 5.33 -30.86 -6.79
CA GLY A 293 6.21 -29.69 -6.64
C GLY A 293 5.49 -28.36 -6.47
N ARG A 294 4.20 -28.38 -6.06
CA ARG A 294 3.35 -27.18 -5.92
C ARG A 294 3.19 -26.74 -4.45
N VAL A 295 4.26 -26.87 -3.66
CA VAL A 295 4.37 -26.26 -2.34
C VAL A 295 5.06 -24.90 -2.53
N VAL A 296 4.29 -23.84 -2.39
CA VAL A 296 4.75 -22.45 -2.59
C VAL A 296 5.06 -21.84 -1.24
N PHE A 297 6.34 -21.60 -0.96
CA PHE A 297 6.76 -20.78 0.18
C PHE A 297 6.62 -19.31 -0.24
N VAL A 298 5.57 -18.69 0.24
CA VAL A 298 5.17 -17.34 -0.19
C VAL A 298 6.03 -16.25 0.46
N ASP A 299 5.98 -15.03 -0.07
CA ASP A 299 6.61 -13.87 0.56
C ASP A 299 5.99 -13.62 1.95
N ALA A 300 6.70 -14.04 2.99
CA ALA A 300 6.18 -14.01 4.35
C ALA A 300 5.89 -12.58 4.86
N ASP A 301 6.69 -11.59 4.47
CA ASP A 301 6.46 -10.19 4.83
C ASP A 301 5.18 -9.65 4.18
N ALA A 302 4.99 -9.90 2.88
CA ALA A 302 3.80 -9.48 2.15
C ALA A 302 2.54 -10.15 2.67
N TRP A 303 2.58 -11.46 2.93
CA TRP A 303 1.41 -12.21 3.38
C TRP A 303 1.08 -11.98 4.85
N TYR A 304 2.09 -11.94 5.73
CA TYR A 304 1.83 -11.88 7.18
C TYR A 304 1.78 -10.46 7.73
N THR A 305 2.75 -9.61 7.36
CA THR A 305 2.91 -8.28 7.96
C THR A 305 1.99 -7.24 7.33
N THR A 306 1.83 -7.26 6.02
CA THR A 306 1.09 -6.24 5.27
C THR A 306 -0.23 -6.79 4.71
N GLY A 307 -0.24 -7.44 3.57
CA GLY A 307 -1.42 -8.11 3.01
C GLY A 307 -2.48 -7.21 2.35
N ALA A 308 -2.47 -5.91 2.64
CA ALA A 308 -3.48 -4.95 2.17
C ALA A 308 -2.86 -3.65 1.63
N SER A 309 -1.70 -3.73 1.02
CA SER A 309 -1.03 -2.58 0.42
C SER A 309 -0.64 -2.86 -1.04
N PRO A 310 -0.32 -1.85 -1.84
CA PRO A 310 -0.06 -2.04 -3.27
C PRO A 310 1.07 -3.03 -3.56
N THR A 311 2.22 -2.92 -2.86
CA THR A 311 3.34 -3.85 -3.05
C THR A 311 3.02 -5.23 -2.53
N ALA A 312 2.41 -5.33 -1.34
CA ALA A 312 2.04 -6.61 -0.76
C ALA A 312 1.05 -7.36 -1.64
N LEU A 313 -0.03 -6.72 -2.12
CA LEU A 313 -0.99 -7.38 -3.01
C LEU A 313 -0.34 -7.88 -4.30
N ARG A 314 0.57 -7.10 -4.89
CA ARG A 314 1.30 -7.53 -6.08
C ARG A 314 2.10 -8.79 -5.81
N LEU A 315 2.84 -8.85 -4.69
CA LEU A 315 3.61 -10.04 -4.30
C LEU A 315 2.71 -11.24 -3.98
N LEU A 316 1.58 -11.02 -3.30
CA LEU A 316 0.60 -12.08 -3.06
C LEU A 316 0.04 -12.66 -4.37
N ILE A 317 -0.31 -11.81 -5.33
CA ILE A 317 -0.82 -12.24 -6.63
C ILE A 317 0.23 -13.03 -7.41
N ASP A 318 1.49 -12.58 -7.39
CA ASP A 318 2.60 -13.30 -8.02
C ASP A 318 2.80 -14.69 -7.40
N ASP A 319 2.72 -14.80 -6.07
CA ASP A 319 2.81 -16.09 -5.38
C ASP A 319 1.63 -17.01 -5.73
N VAL A 320 0.42 -16.45 -5.84
CA VAL A 320 -0.75 -17.23 -6.30
C VAL A 320 -0.50 -17.79 -7.70
N ILE A 321 -0.01 -16.96 -8.63
CA ILE A 321 0.29 -17.39 -10.01
C ILE A 321 1.34 -18.49 -10.03
N LYS A 322 2.40 -18.40 -9.20
CA LYS A 322 3.45 -19.45 -9.10
C LYS A 322 2.86 -20.83 -8.77
N GLY A 323 1.83 -20.92 -7.94
CA GLY A 323 1.18 -22.19 -7.60
C GLY A 323 0.59 -22.92 -8.81
N TYR A 324 0.29 -22.22 -9.91
CA TYR A 324 -0.25 -22.78 -11.14
C TYR A 324 0.78 -23.03 -12.23
N GLN A 325 2.04 -22.66 -12.02
CA GLN A 325 3.12 -22.77 -13.00
C GLN A 325 3.98 -24.03 -12.83
N GLY A 326 3.73 -24.84 -11.81
CA GLY A 326 4.45 -26.08 -11.53
C GLY A 326 4.07 -27.23 -12.43
#